data_d9b3d779e11ae16ad20f3ec7f2801285
#
_entry.id   d9b3d779e11ae16ad20f3ec7f2801285
#
_cell.length_a   1.000
_cell.length_b   1.000
_cell.length_c   1.000
_cell.angle_alpha   90.00
_cell.angle_beta   90.00
_cell.angle_gamma   90.00
#
_symmetry.space_group_name_H-M   'P 1'
#
loop_
_entity.id
_entity.type
_entity.pdbx_description
1 polymer ?
#
loop_
_entity_poly.entity_id
_entity_poly.type
_entity_poly.pdbx_seq_one_letter_code
_entity_poly.pdbx_strand_id
1 'polypeptide(L)'
;MNKLQLIDADTLYYKPLAHPKMLIDGVLSDGLAILAGDSKIGKSWMVLWLCLQISRGEAVWGLPTRKTDVVYLALEDREWRVQQRMQELTDSPPENLRFGFSCGQLGAELEGQIEEALREFPSMGLIFIDTLQMVRDNASAKVNAYAQDYKDLSGLKKLADDHGICIFVVHHTRK
;
A
#
# COMPACT_ATOMS: atom_id res chain seq x y z
N MET A 1 -19.92 -26.37 -15.31
CA MET A 1 -19.54 -25.11 -16.00
C MET A 1 -20.18 -23.96 -15.24
N ASN A 2 -19.37 -23.08 -14.68
CA ASN A 2 -19.90 -21.85 -14.09
C ASN A 2 -20.43 -20.95 -15.21
N LYS A 3 -21.70 -20.56 -15.14
CA LYS A 3 -22.29 -19.60 -16.07
C LYS A 3 -21.67 -18.21 -15.84
N LEU A 4 -21.46 -17.44 -16.91
CA LEU A 4 -21.12 -16.03 -16.81
C LEU A 4 -22.21 -15.31 -15.98
N GLN A 5 -21.79 -14.56 -14.96
CA GLN A 5 -22.66 -13.68 -14.22
C GLN A 5 -22.76 -12.37 -15.01
N LEU A 6 -23.90 -12.12 -15.61
CA LEU A 6 -24.17 -10.93 -16.41
C LEU A 6 -25.20 -10.07 -15.67
N ILE A 7 -25.01 -8.77 -15.75
CA ILE A 7 -25.97 -7.76 -15.33
C ILE A 7 -26.28 -6.88 -16.53
N ASP A 8 -27.55 -6.54 -16.75
CA ASP A 8 -27.93 -5.61 -17.81
C ASP A 8 -27.60 -4.15 -17.44
N ALA A 9 -27.54 -3.29 -18.47
CA ALA A 9 -27.10 -1.92 -18.30
C ALA A 9 -28.06 -1.09 -17.42
N ASP A 10 -29.37 -1.32 -17.52
CA ASP A 10 -30.38 -0.62 -16.70
C ASP A 10 -30.23 -0.97 -15.23
N THR A 11 -30.17 -2.26 -14.92
CA THR A 11 -29.92 -2.75 -13.56
C THR A 11 -28.61 -2.22 -12.98
N LEU A 12 -27.51 -2.21 -13.77
CA LEU A 12 -26.21 -1.69 -13.31
C LEU A 12 -26.26 -0.19 -13.04
N TYR A 13 -26.94 0.58 -13.91
CA TYR A 13 -27.05 2.04 -13.81
C TYR A 13 -27.72 2.50 -12.52
N TYR A 14 -28.79 1.82 -12.10
CA TYR A 14 -29.54 2.16 -10.89
C TYR A 14 -29.09 1.42 -9.63
N LYS A 15 -28.11 0.49 -9.76
CA LYS A 15 -27.61 -0.28 -8.62
C LYS A 15 -26.86 0.64 -7.64
N PRO A 16 -27.25 0.67 -6.35
CA PRO A 16 -26.48 1.39 -5.34
C PRO A 16 -25.15 0.67 -5.13
N LEU A 17 -24.06 1.28 -5.63
CA LEU A 17 -22.71 0.78 -5.46
C LEU A 17 -21.99 1.63 -4.41
N ALA A 18 -21.21 0.97 -3.55
CA ALA A 18 -20.30 1.68 -2.65
C ALA A 18 -19.18 2.33 -3.47
N HIS A 19 -18.93 3.61 -3.21
CA HIS A 19 -17.79 4.31 -3.80
C HIS A 19 -16.50 3.94 -3.05
N PRO A 20 -15.34 3.94 -3.74
CA PRO A 20 -14.04 3.74 -3.09
C PRO A 20 -13.82 4.73 -1.94
N LYS A 21 -13.19 4.27 -0.88
CA LYS A 21 -12.85 5.12 0.26
C LYS A 21 -11.59 5.93 -0.08
N MET A 22 -11.76 7.20 -0.42
CA MET A 22 -10.62 8.08 -0.74
C MET A 22 -9.75 8.32 0.49
N LEU A 23 -8.44 8.14 0.36
CA LEU A 23 -7.40 8.52 1.32
C LEU A 23 -6.82 9.90 0.96
N ILE A 24 -6.62 10.15 -0.33
CA ILE A 24 -6.33 11.48 -0.88
C ILE A 24 -7.38 11.72 -1.94
N ASP A 25 -8.15 12.78 -1.80
CA ASP A 25 -9.30 13.03 -2.65
C ASP A 25 -8.92 13.09 -4.14
N GLY A 26 -9.60 12.30 -4.97
CA GLY A 26 -9.36 12.17 -6.40
C GLY A 26 -8.04 11.50 -6.82
N VAL A 27 -7.17 11.08 -5.86
CA VAL A 27 -5.83 10.55 -6.17
C VAL A 27 -5.60 9.15 -5.63
N LEU A 28 -5.92 8.89 -4.37
CA LEU A 28 -5.63 7.62 -3.70
C LEU A 28 -6.85 7.11 -2.96
N SER A 29 -7.27 5.89 -3.26
CA SER A 29 -8.37 5.19 -2.59
C SER A 29 -7.91 3.89 -1.96
N ASP A 30 -8.81 3.18 -1.30
CA ASP A 30 -8.66 1.77 -0.99
C ASP A 30 -8.37 0.94 -2.26
N GLY A 31 -7.79 -0.24 -2.08
CA GLY A 31 -7.29 -1.09 -3.15
C GLY A 31 -5.77 -1.07 -3.29
N LEU A 32 -5.25 -1.48 -4.44
CA LEU A 32 -3.81 -1.53 -4.71
C LEU A 32 -3.36 -0.29 -5.49
N ALA A 33 -2.36 0.40 -4.95
CA ALA A 33 -1.66 1.49 -5.65
C ALA A 33 -0.18 1.15 -5.85
N ILE A 34 0.43 1.62 -6.94
CA ILE A 34 1.83 1.35 -7.29
C ILE A 34 2.55 2.65 -7.62
N LEU A 35 3.67 2.90 -6.94
CA LEU A 35 4.62 3.94 -7.28
C LEU A 35 5.82 3.32 -7.98
N ALA A 36 5.86 3.40 -9.31
CA ALA A 36 6.96 2.89 -10.10
C ALA A 36 7.94 4.01 -10.50
N GLY A 37 9.21 3.67 -10.59
CA GLY A 37 10.25 4.61 -11.06
C GLY A 37 11.65 4.13 -10.75
N ASP A 38 12.65 4.80 -11.34
CA ASP A 38 14.05 4.46 -11.19
C ASP A 38 14.53 4.57 -9.73
N SER A 39 15.58 3.83 -9.37
CA SER A 39 16.20 3.94 -8.05
C SER A 39 16.73 5.35 -7.79
N LYS A 40 16.73 5.78 -6.52
CA LYS A 40 17.34 7.05 -6.06
C LYS A 40 16.66 8.35 -6.55
N ILE A 41 15.42 8.30 -7.07
CA ILE A 41 14.66 9.50 -7.47
C ILE A 41 13.81 10.10 -6.35
N GLY A 42 13.98 9.65 -5.10
CA GLY A 42 13.26 10.21 -3.95
C GLY A 42 11.94 9.52 -3.56
N LYS A 43 11.62 8.34 -4.13
CA LYS A 43 10.36 7.64 -3.82
C LYS A 43 10.15 7.42 -2.31
N SER A 44 11.14 6.90 -1.59
CA SER A 44 11.04 6.64 -0.14
C SER A 44 10.86 7.92 0.69
N TRP A 45 11.41 9.06 0.25
CA TRP A 45 11.15 10.37 0.84
C TRP A 45 9.69 10.79 0.66
N MET A 46 9.18 10.64 -0.57
CA MET A 46 7.79 10.96 -0.88
C MET A 46 6.84 10.05 -0.09
N VAL A 47 7.13 8.75 0.00
CA VAL A 47 6.33 7.79 0.78
C VAL A 47 6.30 8.17 2.26
N LEU A 48 7.45 8.48 2.87
CA LEU A 48 7.51 8.90 4.26
C LEU A 48 6.72 10.19 4.51
N TRP A 49 6.82 11.17 3.59
CA TRP A 49 6.03 12.40 3.66
C TRP A 49 4.52 12.11 3.53
N LEU A 50 4.09 11.24 2.60
CA LEU A 50 2.69 10.82 2.47
C LEU A 50 2.18 10.13 3.75
N CYS A 51 3.01 9.26 4.37
CA CYS A 51 2.69 8.63 5.65
C CYS A 51 2.36 9.67 6.72
N LEU A 52 3.21 10.72 6.85
CA LEU A 52 3.01 11.80 7.81
C LEU A 52 1.71 12.59 7.53
N GLN A 53 1.49 12.98 6.28
CA GLN A 53 0.31 13.77 5.90
C GLN A 53 -0.99 12.98 6.12
N ILE A 54 -1.05 11.73 5.65
CA ILE A 54 -2.25 10.91 5.74
C ILE A 54 -2.54 10.50 7.20
N SER A 55 -1.53 10.14 7.98
CA SER A 55 -1.72 9.80 9.38
C SER A 55 -2.26 10.97 10.22
N ARG A 56 -1.97 12.21 9.82
CA ARG A 56 -2.50 13.43 10.45
C ARG A 56 -3.84 13.90 9.87
N GLY A 57 -4.16 13.49 8.64
CA GLY A 57 -5.27 14.04 7.87
C GLY A 57 -4.96 15.42 7.30
N GLU A 58 -3.67 15.72 7.09
CA GLU A 58 -3.20 16.96 6.48
C GLU A 58 -3.27 16.88 4.96
N ALA A 59 -3.49 18.00 4.29
CA ALA A 59 -3.64 18.05 2.83
C ALA A 59 -2.36 17.59 2.10
N VAL A 60 -2.55 16.78 1.06
CA VAL A 60 -1.50 16.33 0.15
C VAL A 60 -1.68 17.08 -1.18
N TRP A 61 -0.68 17.85 -1.60
CA TRP A 61 -0.74 18.72 -2.80
C TRP A 61 -1.97 19.63 -2.86
N GLY A 62 -2.46 20.08 -1.70
CA GLY A 62 -3.67 20.89 -1.58
C GLY A 62 -4.98 20.09 -1.63
N LEU A 63 -4.93 18.77 -1.79
CA LEU A 63 -6.10 17.91 -1.80
C LEU A 63 -6.41 17.42 -0.38
N PRO A 64 -7.70 17.36 0.01
CA PRO A 64 -8.11 16.82 1.30
C PRO A 64 -7.66 15.37 1.47
N THR A 65 -7.26 15.00 2.69
CA THR A 65 -6.94 13.62 3.04
C THR A 65 -7.85 13.10 4.15
N ARG A 66 -8.06 11.81 4.14
CA ARG A 66 -8.74 11.10 5.21
C ARG A 66 -7.70 10.59 6.22
N LYS A 67 -7.76 11.08 7.46
CA LYS A 67 -6.94 10.56 8.55
C LYS A 67 -7.19 9.07 8.77
N THR A 68 -6.12 8.28 8.85
CA THR A 68 -6.16 6.84 9.14
C THR A 68 -4.87 6.41 9.82
N ASP A 69 -4.87 5.23 10.44
CA ASP A 69 -3.63 4.59 10.88
C ASP A 69 -2.85 4.12 9.64
N VAL A 70 -1.54 4.32 9.67
CA VAL A 70 -0.64 4.02 8.57
C VAL A 70 0.47 3.10 9.05
N VAL A 71 0.75 2.06 8.26
CA VAL A 71 1.93 1.20 8.43
C VAL A 71 2.87 1.43 7.25
N TYR A 72 4.15 1.67 7.52
CA TYR A 72 5.20 1.77 6.52
C TYR A 72 6.21 0.65 6.71
N LEU A 73 6.20 -0.31 5.79
CA LEU A 73 7.21 -1.37 5.69
C LEU A 73 8.41 -0.83 4.90
N ALA A 74 9.40 -0.29 5.61
CA ALA A 74 10.61 0.32 5.06
C ALA A 74 11.72 -0.74 4.92
N LEU A 75 11.56 -1.68 4.00
CA LEU A 75 12.35 -2.91 3.93
C LEU A 75 13.72 -2.75 3.30
N GLU A 76 13.98 -1.69 2.55
CA GLU A 76 15.30 -1.37 1.98
C GLU A 76 16.12 -0.43 2.87
N ASP A 77 15.48 0.22 3.84
CA ASP A 77 16.12 1.20 4.71
C ASP A 77 16.41 0.63 6.11
N ARG A 78 17.40 1.20 6.79
CA ARG A 78 17.68 0.95 8.20
C ARG A 78 16.91 1.93 9.07
N GLU A 79 16.56 1.52 10.29
CA GLU A 79 15.79 2.34 11.25
C GLU A 79 16.36 3.74 11.43
N TRP A 80 17.69 3.88 11.63
CA TRP A 80 18.34 5.17 11.84
C TRP A 80 18.15 6.12 10.66
N ARG A 81 18.11 5.60 9.41
CA ARG A 81 17.92 6.42 8.21
C ARG A 81 16.49 6.93 8.10
N VAL A 82 15.52 6.08 8.40
CA VAL A 82 14.09 6.47 8.44
C VAL A 82 13.87 7.50 9.55
N GLN A 83 14.49 7.27 10.73
CA GLN A 83 14.44 8.21 11.86
C GLN A 83 15.01 9.58 11.47
N GLN A 84 16.20 9.65 10.87
CA GLN A 84 16.80 10.90 10.41
C GLN A 84 15.87 11.64 9.45
N ARG A 85 15.37 10.96 8.40
CA ARG A 85 14.45 11.56 7.43
C ARG A 85 13.16 12.07 8.09
N MET A 86 12.62 11.30 9.06
CA MET A 86 11.44 11.72 9.79
C MET A 86 11.70 12.99 10.60
N GLN A 87 12.87 13.11 11.27
CA GLN A 87 13.28 14.31 12.00
C GLN A 87 13.46 15.54 11.08
N GLU A 88 13.84 15.31 9.82
CA GLU A 88 13.92 16.40 8.81
C GLU A 88 12.52 16.84 8.32
N LEU A 89 11.51 15.97 8.40
CA LEU A 89 10.15 16.24 7.93
C LEU A 89 9.20 16.75 9.01
N THR A 90 9.49 16.47 10.29
CA THR A 90 8.57 16.83 11.37
C THR A 90 9.24 16.84 12.75
N ASP A 91 8.83 17.82 13.59
CA ASP A 91 9.17 17.88 15.02
C ASP A 91 8.13 17.17 15.91
N SER A 92 6.99 16.74 15.34
CA SER A 92 5.91 16.11 16.08
C SER A 92 5.38 14.87 15.33
N PRO A 93 6.00 13.69 15.53
CA PRO A 93 5.59 12.47 14.87
C PRO A 93 4.19 12.03 15.32
N PRO A 94 3.33 11.55 14.39
CA PRO A 94 1.98 11.08 14.73
C PRO A 94 2.04 9.69 15.39
N GLU A 95 1.19 9.46 16.40
CA GLU A 95 1.12 8.19 17.15
C GLU A 95 0.53 7.03 16.32
N ASN A 96 -0.23 7.35 15.28
CA ASN A 96 -0.89 6.39 14.38
C ASN A 96 -0.11 6.07 13.11
N LEU A 97 1.19 6.38 13.07
CA LEU A 97 2.13 5.95 12.06
C LEU A 97 3.10 4.92 12.66
N ARG A 98 3.16 3.74 12.06
CA ARG A 98 3.98 2.62 12.50
C ARG A 98 4.94 2.18 11.41
N PHE A 99 6.11 1.68 11.81
CA PHE A 99 7.15 1.23 10.91
C PHE A 99 7.46 -0.26 11.10
N GLY A 100 7.65 -0.97 9.98
CA GLY A 100 8.22 -2.30 9.95
C GLY A 100 9.49 -2.30 9.10
N PHE A 101 10.55 -2.95 9.59
CA PHE A 101 11.85 -3.05 8.90
C PHE A 101 12.15 -4.47 8.43
N SER A 102 11.23 -5.38 8.70
CA SER A 102 11.24 -6.75 8.22
C SER A 102 9.82 -7.28 8.14
N CYS A 103 9.57 -8.20 7.24
CA CYS A 103 8.32 -8.94 7.13
C CYS A 103 8.55 -10.27 6.42
N GLY A 104 7.54 -11.12 6.40
CA GLY A 104 7.51 -12.35 5.63
C GLY A 104 7.34 -12.09 4.12
N GLN A 105 7.40 -13.19 3.36
CA GLN A 105 7.26 -13.14 1.91
C GLN A 105 5.80 -13.23 1.47
N LEU A 106 5.51 -12.66 0.30
CA LEU A 106 4.23 -12.79 -0.39
C LEU A 106 3.90 -14.25 -0.71
N GLY A 107 2.65 -14.63 -0.51
CA GLY A 107 2.16 -15.97 -0.72
C GLY A 107 2.55 -16.97 0.38
N ALA A 108 3.13 -16.49 1.48
CA ALA A 108 3.52 -17.29 2.64
C ALA A 108 3.09 -16.64 3.96
N GLU A 109 3.81 -15.62 4.41
CA GLU A 109 3.65 -15.06 5.76
C GLU A 109 3.11 -13.63 5.77
N LEU A 110 3.40 -12.83 4.73
CA LEU A 110 3.10 -11.40 4.72
C LEU A 110 1.60 -11.12 4.86
N GLU A 111 0.77 -11.90 4.18
CA GLU A 111 -0.68 -11.74 4.23
C GLU A 111 -1.20 -11.95 5.65
N GLY A 112 -0.75 -13.02 6.32
CA GLY A 112 -1.11 -13.29 7.71
C GLY A 112 -0.63 -12.21 8.68
N GLN A 113 0.58 -11.65 8.47
CA GLN A 113 1.12 -10.53 9.25
C GLN A 113 0.30 -9.26 9.07
N ILE A 114 -0.15 -8.96 7.84
CA ILE A 114 -1.04 -7.83 7.57
C ILE A 114 -2.40 -8.03 8.25
N GLU A 115 -2.98 -9.23 8.17
CA GLU A 115 -4.24 -9.54 8.85
C GLU A 115 -4.13 -9.43 10.38
N GLU A 116 -3.00 -9.82 10.97
CA GLU A 116 -2.73 -9.64 12.39
C GLU A 116 -2.62 -8.17 12.77
N ALA A 117 -1.88 -7.38 11.97
CA ALA A 117 -1.79 -5.94 12.16
C ALA A 117 -3.16 -5.24 12.05
N LEU A 118 -4.03 -5.68 11.15
CA LEU A 118 -5.41 -5.16 11.02
C LEU A 118 -6.27 -5.50 12.25
N ARG A 119 -6.05 -6.66 12.88
CA ARG A 119 -6.73 -7.02 14.15
C ARG A 119 -6.24 -6.18 15.32
N GLU A 120 -4.95 -5.90 15.38
CA GLU A 120 -4.35 -5.06 16.43
C GLU A 120 -4.68 -3.57 16.25
N PHE A 121 -4.72 -3.10 14.99
CA PHE A 121 -4.99 -1.71 14.63
C PHE A 121 -6.19 -1.61 13.67
N PRO A 122 -7.44 -1.71 14.17
CA PRO A 122 -8.64 -1.73 13.31
C PRO A 122 -8.89 -0.44 12.51
N SER A 123 -8.24 0.66 12.89
CA SER A 123 -8.28 1.94 12.17
C SER A 123 -7.27 2.04 11.03
N MET A 124 -6.48 0.98 10.78
CA MET A 124 -5.48 0.96 9.73
C MET A 124 -6.15 0.94 8.35
N GLY A 125 -5.93 2.01 7.59
CA GLY A 125 -6.47 2.17 6.24
C GLY A 125 -5.40 2.19 5.15
N LEU A 126 -4.11 2.21 5.52
CA LEU A 126 -3.02 2.33 4.55
C LEU A 126 -1.78 1.57 5.00
N ILE A 127 -1.25 0.76 4.08
CA ILE A 127 0.04 0.08 4.23
C ILE A 127 0.92 0.46 3.04
N PHE A 128 2.10 1.02 3.31
CA PHE A 128 3.16 1.19 2.32
C PHE A 128 4.14 0.02 2.38
N ILE A 129 4.52 -0.51 1.21
CA ILE A 129 5.55 -1.56 1.06
C ILE A 129 6.67 -1.00 0.20
N ASP A 130 7.83 -0.73 0.79
CA ASP A 130 9.01 -0.19 0.11
C ASP A 130 10.21 -1.15 0.26
N THR A 131 10.44 -2.07 -0.69
CA THR A 131 9.82 -2.18 -2.01
C THR A 131 9.20 -3.56 -2.24
N LEU A 132 8.43 -3.69 -3.33
CA LEU A 132 7.87 -4.97 -3.78
C LEU A 132 8.93 -6.08 -3.90
N GLN A 133 10.15 -5.73 -4.33
CA GLN A 133 11.24 -6.68 -4.50
C GLN A 133 11.63 -7.37 -3.20
N MET A 134 11.49 -6.69 -2.06
CA MET A 134 11.88 -7.21 -0.74
C MET A 134 10.92 -8.25 -0.19
N VAL A 135 9.67 -8.23 -0.64
CA VAL A 135 8.62 -9.16 -0.18
C VAL A 135 8.43 -10.36 -1.12
N ARG A 136 9.15 -10.39 -2.25
CA ARG A 136 9.06 -11.48 -3.23
C ARG A 136 9.86 -12.70 -2.84
N ASP A 137 9.34 -13.88 -3.17
CA ASP A 137 10.12 -15.10 -3.14
C ASP A 137 11.16 -15.10 -4.28
N ASN A 138 12.44 -15.10 -3.91
CA ASN A 138 13.56 -15.14 -4.86
C ASN A 138 13.65 -16.47 -5.65
N ALA A 139 13.03 -17.53 -5.18
CA ALA A 139 13.05 -18.83 -5.85
C ALA A 139 12.20 -18.84 -7.13
N SER A 140 11.14 -18.07 -7.18
CA SER A 140 10.19 -17.99 -8.31
C SER A 140 10.66 -17.06 -9.45
N ALA A 141 11.65 -16.20 -9.22
CA ALA A 141 12.06 -15.14 -10.16
C ALA A 141 12.72 -15.64 -11.47
N LYS A 142 13.02 -16.94 -11.59
CA LYS A 142 13.79 -17.46 -12.72
C LYS A 142 12.97 -17.88 -13.94
N VAL A 143 11.65 -18.05 -13.84
CA VAL A 143 10.86 -18.70 -14.90
C VAL A 143 10.04 -17.74 -15.75
N ASN A 144 9.41 -16.72 -15.17
CA ASN A 144 8.69 -15.69 -15.93
C ASN A 144 8.41 -14.48 -15.02
N ALA A 145 9.24 -13.45 -15.08
CA ALA A 145 9.13 -12.26 -14.22
C ALA A 145 7.77 -11.56 -14.36
N TYR A 146 7.21 -11.49 -15.57
CA TYR A 146 5.91 -10.85 -15.81
C TYR A 146 4.74 -11.61 -15.17
N ALA A 147 4.72 -12.93 -15.31
CA ALA A 147 3.68 -13.76 -14.69
C ALA A 147 3.75 -13.72 -13.16
N GLN A 148 4.97 -13.63 -12.60
CA GLN A 148 5.16 -13.48 -11.18
C GLN A 148 4.70 -12.10 -10.69
N ASP A 149 5.07 -11.02 -11.40
CA ASP A 149 4.59 -9.66 -11.10
C ASP A 149 3.07 -9.61 -11.04
N TYR A 150 2.39 -10.21 -12.01
CA TYR A 150 0.93 -10.28 -12.06
C TYR A 150 0.34 -11.05 -10.87
N LYS A 151 0.94 -12.19 -10.51
CA LYS A 151 0.48 -13.01 -9.38
C LYS A 151 0.63 -12.26 -8.06
N ASP A 152 1.78 -11.64 -7.82
CA ASP A 152 2.10 -10.88 -6.60
C ASP A 152 1.13 -9.71 -6.43
N LEU A 153 0.93 -8.92 -7.49
CA LEU A 153 0.02 -7.79 -7.47
C LEU A 153 -1.45 -8.21 -7.32
N SER A 154 -1.84 -9.33 -7.92
CA SER A 154 -3.20 -9.88 -7.75
C SER A 154 -3.47 -10.32 -6.32
N GLY A 155 -2.49 -10.92 -5.64
CA GLY A 155 -2.59 -11.30 -4.22
C GLY A 155 -2.76 -10.08 -3.32
N LEU A 156 -1.90 -9.07 -3.50
CA LEU A 156 -1.98 -7.81 -2.73
C LEU A 156 -3.28 -7.05 -3.01
N LYS A 157 -3.72 -7.03 -4.28
CA LYS A 157 -4.99 -6.39 -4.62
C LYS A 157 -6.15 -7.07 -3.92
N LYS A 158 -6.21 -8.41 -3.97
CA LYS A 158 -7.27 -9.16 -3.29
C LYS A 158 -7.28 -8.87 -1.79
N LEU A 159 -6.12 -8.86 -1.13
CA LEU A 159 -5.99 -8.56 0.29
C LEU A 159 -6.51 -7.14 0.60
N ALA A 160 -6.12 -6.15 -0.21
CA ALA A 160 -6.57 -4.77 -0.06
C ALA A 160 -8.10 -4.64 -0.21
N ASP A 161 -8.68 -5.30 -1.23
CA ASP A 161 -10.11 -5.27 -1.52
C ASP A 161 -10.91 -5.99 -0.41
N ASP A 162 -10.45 -7.16 0.06
CA ASP A 162 -11.12 -7.96 1.10
C ASP A 162 -11.21 -7.19 2.44
N HIS A 163 -10.22 -6.37 2.76
CA HIS A 163 -10.16 -5.60 4.00
C HIS A 163 -10.57 -4.12 3.85
N GLY A 164 -10.79 -3.63 2.63
CA GLY A 164 -11.17 -2.24 2.36
C GLY A 164 -10.10 -1.24 2.82
N ILE A 165 -8.82 -1.58 2.61
CA ILE A 165 -7.63 -0.77 2.88
C ILE A 165 -6.89 -0.44 1.59
N CYS A 166 -5.99 0.53 1.64
CA CYS A 166 -5.02 0.77 0.59
C CYS A 166 -3.72 0.02 0.87
N ILE A 167 -3.26 -0.77 -0.09
CA ILE A 167 -1.88 -1.29 -0.10
C ILE A 167 -1.13 -0.52 -1.19
N PHE A 168 -0.14 0.27 -0.77
CA PHE A 168 0.65 1.12 -1.66
C PHE A 168 2.05 0.54 -1.80
N VAL A 169 2.41 0.13 -3.00
CA VAL A 169 3.66 -0.60 -3.28
C VAL A 169 4.63 0.29 -4.04
N VAL A 170 5.86 0.38 -3.54
CA VAL A 170 6.97 0.98 -4.29
C VAL A 170 7.63 -0.09 -5.16
N HIS A 171 7.82 0.22 -6.43
CA HIS A 171 8.45 -0.68 -7.40
C HIS A 171 9.57 0.02 -8.17
N HIS A 172 10.72 -0.66 -8.29
CA HIS A 172 11.81 -0.17 -9.13
C HIS A 172 11.62 -0.64 -10.57
N THR A 173 11.55 0.30 -11.52
CA THR A 173 11.57 -0.03 -12.94
C THR A 173 12.95 -0.59 -13.32
N ARG A 174 12.97 -1.67 -14.08
CA ARG A 174 14.21 -2.18 -14.69
C ARG A 174 14.54 -1.32 -15.92
N LYS A 175 15.80 -0.95 -16.06
CA LYS A 175 16.32 -0.40 -17.31
C LYS A 175 16.42 -1.50 -18.36
#